data_ea71c5dfe01759b2ce93cc4986064e22
#
_entry.id   ea71c5dfe01759b2ce93cc4986064e22
#
_cell.length_a   1.000
_cell.length_b   1.000
_cell.length_c   1.000
_cell.angle_alpha   90.00
_cell.angle_beta   90.00
_cell.angle_gamma   90.00
#
_symmetry.space_group_name_H-M   'P 1'
#
loop_
_entity.id
_entity.type
_entity.pdbx_description
1 polymer ?
#
loop_
_entity_poly.entity_id
_entity_poly.type
_entity_poly.pdbx_seq_one_letter_code
_entity_poly.pdbx_strand_id
1 'polypeptide(L)'
;MSFKLDKKAVSSLKNKSFDFDDPIQRSAEQWDINKKRKLIDSILREYPIDPVRVIDKVEKVGESGRTKHTYIVIDGKQRLQTVLAFLNDEFALTSEISADFLDGKTEAKFSELSEEVKNKFNDYNLGFYEADDTITEEEKREIFERQNSGKPLTKAQMNSVKLSGETYTVLKDIVDSAGLDIYGIASNKAIDNAWHRLLSKTVFRNGEERNIVIATMMLIDNNYNVNFELGNEEIQAFIDKFNSKTFEDKGALKTKILKAADYMNCYLYTGGKISNLKKVSVPMLIAGMSYAIDNNKNIDKYVENVRDYFAKYKSHVEYQELVKASSNKEDNVRDRM
;
A
#
# COMPACT_ATOMS: atom_id res chain seq x y z
N MET A 1 -16.79 -24.40 0.44
CA MET A 1 -16.71 -22.94 0.69
C MET A 1 -18.07 -22.30 0.58
N SER A 2 -18.54 -21.55 1.58
CA SER A 2 -19.86 -20.91 1.58
C SER A 2 -19.77 -19.52 2.19
N PHE A 3 -20.11 -18.49 1.41
CA PHE A 3 -20.36 -17.17 1.93
C PHE A 3 -21.83 -17.05 2.35
N LYS A 4 -22.07 -16.55 3.55
CA LYS A 4 -23.40 -16.21 4.03
C LYS A 4 -23.59 -14.70 3.94
N LEU A 5 -24.73 -14.26 3.42
CA LEU A 5 -25.09 -12.86 3.44
C LEU A 5 -25.66 -12.51 4.81
N ASP A 6 -25.00 -11.61 5.49
CA ASP A 6 -25.47 -11.02 6.76
C ASP A 6 -25.66 -9.50 6.57
N LYS A 7 -26.40 -8.88 7.46
CA LYS A 7 -26.63 -7.43 7.49
C LYS A 7 -26.24 -6.89 8.85
N LYS A 8 -25.40 -5.86 8.85
CA LYS A 8 -24.93 -5.20 10.08
C LYS A 8 -25.31 -3.73 10.07
N ALA A 9 -26.01 -3.28 11.10
CA ALA A 9 -26.29 -1.87 11.29
C ALA A 9 -24.97 -1.09 11.38
N VAL A 10 -24.89 0.08 10.74
CA VAL A 10 -23.70 0.94 10.74
C VAL A 10 -23.23 1.25 12.15
N SER A 11 -24.17 1.51 13.08
CA SER A 11 -23.86 1.75 14.51
C SER A 11 -23.06 0.62 15.16
N SER A 12 -23.28 -0.64 14.73
CA SER A 12 -22.58 -1.82 15.29
C SER A 12 -21.14 -1.96 14.83
N LEU A 13 -20.75 -1.27 13.76
CA LEU A 13 -19.44 -1.45 13.13
C LEU A 13 -18.29 -0.89 13.98
N LYS A 14 -18.51 0.15 14.76
CA LYS A 14 -17.49 0.71 15.67
C LYS A 14 -16.93 -0.30 16.69
N ASN A 15 -17.73 -1.29 17.05
CA ASN A 15 -17.37 -2.28 18.07
C ASN A 15 -16.77 -3.57 17.47
N LYS A 16 -16.52 -3.59 16.16
CA LYS A 16 -15.96 -4.76 15.47
C LYS A 16 -14.50 -4.52 15.12
N SER A 17 -13.71 -5.60 15.17
CA SER A 17 -12.33 -5.59 14.73
C SER A 17 -12.27 -5.93 13.25
N PHE A 18 -11.75 -5.02 12.43
CA PHE A 18 -11.53 -5.23 11.00
C PHE A 18 -10.03 -5.25 10.71
N ASP A 19 -9.59 -6.23 9.92
CA ASP A 19 -8.26 -6.27 9.35
C ASP A 19 -8.33 -5.82 7.89
N PHE A 20 -7.66 -4.71 7.61
CA PHE A 20 -7.56 -4.11 6.30
C PHE A 20 -6.21 -4.36 5.62
N ASP A 21 -5.31 -5.06 6.26
CA ASP A 21 -3.91 -5.21 5.86
C ASP A 21 -3.63 -6.51 5.09
N ASP A 22 -4.67 -7.22 4.65
CA ASP A 22 -4.49 -8.40 3.82
C ASP A 22 -3.72 -8.05 2.52
N PRO A 23 -2.70 -8.85 2.13
CA PRO A 23 -1.89 -8.64 0.92
C PRO A 23 -2.68 -8.42 -0.37
N ILE A 24 -3.86 -9.00 -0.44
CA ILE A 24 -4.77 -8.93 -1.58
C ILE A 24 -5.35 -7.52 -1.75
N GLN A 25 -5.40 -6.73 -0.68
CA GLN A 25 -6.07 -5.43 -0.68
C GLN A 25 -5.33 -4.34 -1.45
N ARG A 26 -6.12 -3.46 -2.08
CA ARG A 26 -5.60 -2.22 -2.68
C ARG A 26 -5.14 -1.26 -1.58
N SER A 27 -4.17 -0.39 -1.89
CA SER A 27 -3.74 0.65 -0.93
C SER A 27 -4.92 1.51 -0.46
N ALA A 28 -4.89 1.95 0.82
CA ALA A 28 -6.02 2.56 1.51
C ALA A 28 -6.52 3.89 0.91
N GLU A 29 -5.68 4.64 0.19
CA GLU A 29 -5.97 6.00 -0.24
C GLU A 29 -6.48 6.13 -1.69
N GLN A 30 -7.28 5.18 -2.18
CA GLN A 30 -7.71 5.23 -3.58
C GLN A 30 -8.93 6.15 -3.83
N TRP A 31 -9.76 6.41 -2.82
CA TRP A 31 -10.95 7.24 -2.99
C TRP A 31 -10.67 8.70 -2.64
N ASP A 32 -10.97 9.59 -3.58
CA ASP A 32 -11.02 11.02 -3.29
C ASP A 32 -12.17 11.36 -2.33
N ILE A 33 -12.11 12.56 -1.75
CA ILE A 33 -13.07 12.99 -0.73
C ILE A 33 -14.51 13.05 -1.27
N ASN A 34 -14.70 13.44 -2.54
CA ASN A 34 -16.04 13.55 -3.11
C ASN A 34 -16.67 12.17 -3.31
N LYS A 35 -15.88 11.16 -3.65
CA LYS A 35 -16.35 9.79 -3.72
C LYS A 35 -16.73 9.23 -2.35
N LYS A 36 -15.98 9.57 -1.31
CA LYS A 36 -16.33 9.24 0.07
C LYS A 36 -17.65 9.89 0.48
N ARG A 37 -17.82 11.19 0.23
CA ARG A 37 -19.07 11.92 0.49
C ARG A 37 -20.27 11.34 -0.23
N LYS A 38 -20.12 10.98 -1.51
CA LYS A 38 -21.19 10.35 -2.29
C LYS A 38 -21.62 9.00 -1.75
N LEU A 39 -20.71 8.22 -1.17
CA LEU A 39 -21.08 6.97 -0.51
C LEU A 39 -21.95 7.25 0.73
N ILE A 40 -21.55 8.20 1.57
CA ILE A 40 -22.33 8.56 2.76
C ILE A 40 -23.72 9.11 2.36
N ASP A 41 -23.78 9.97 1.35
CA ASP A 41 -25.04 10.47 0.80
C ASP A 41 -25.94 9.34 0.30
N SER A 42 -25.37 8.34 -0.39
CA SER A 42 -26.10 7.16 -0.83
C SER A 42 -26.68 6.35 0.34
N ILE A 43 -25.93 6.22 1.42
CA ILE A 43 -26.40 5.56 2.65
C ILE A 43 -27.56 6.35 3.28
N LEU A 44 -27.44 7.67 3.39
CA LEU A 44 -28.49 8.55 3.91
C LEU A 44 -29.74 8.54 3.03
N ARG A 45 -29.60 8.32 1.73
CA ARG A 45 -30.72 8.13 0.79
C ARG A 45 -31.24 6.70 0.74
N GLU A 46 -30.67 5.80 1.56
CA GLU A 46 -31.02 4.38 1.59
C GLU A 46 -30.83 3.67 0.24
N TYR A 47 -29.92 4.19 -0.60
CA TYR A 47 -29.58 3.53 -1.84
C TYR A 47 -28.83 2.21 -1.56
N PRO A 48 -29.02 1.19 -2.41
CA PRO A 48 -28.32 -0.08 -2.24
C PRO A 48 -26.82 0.09 -2.40
N ILE A 49 -26.07 -0.40 -1.42
CA ILE A 49 -24.60 -0.44 -1.43
C ILE A 49 -24.15 -1.89 -1.61
N ASP A 50 -23.18 -2.12 -2.49
CA ASP A 50 -22.61 -3.44 -2.67
C ASP A 50 -22.09 -3.99 -1.34
N PRO A 51 -22.41 -5.26 -0.98
CA PRO A 51 -21.95 -5.86 0.26
C PRO A 51 -20.42 -5.91 0.38
N VAL A 52 -19.92 -5.78 1.60
CA VAL A 52 -18.51 -6.02 1.95
C VAL A 52 -18.28 -7.53 2.06
N ARG A 53 -17.10 -8.02 1.64
CA ARG A 53 -16.74 -9.43 1.77
C ARG A 53 -15.65 -9.59 2.80
N VAL A 54 -15.89 -10.46 3.78
CA VAL A 54 -15.00 -10.69 4.91
C VAL A 54 -14.84 -12.15 5.23
N ILE A 55 -13.71 -12.50 5.82
CA ILE A 55 -13.51 -13.77 6.53
C ILE A 55 -13.58 -13.46 8.02
N ASP A 56 -14.43 -14.18 8.75
CA ASP A 56 -14.52 -14.07 10.20
C ASP A 56 -13.48 -15.00 10.84
N LYS A 57 -12.35 -14.45 11.22
CA LYS A 57 -11.30 -15.13 11.97
C LYS A 57 -11.68 -15.16 13.44
N VAL A 58 -11.83 -16.36 13.99
CA VAL A 58 -12.23 -16.55 15.39
C VAL A 58 -11.06 -17.10 16.20
N GLU A 59 -10.58 -16.34 17.15
CA GLU A 59 -9.49 -16.72 18.05
C GLU A 59 -10.01 -16.90 19.49
N LYS A 60 -9.59 -17.97 20.17
CA LYS A 60 -9.86 -18.14 21.62
C LYS A 60 -8.89 -17.27 22.41
N VAL A 61 -9.43 -16.43 23.29
CA VAL A 61 -8.64 -15.52 24.13
C VAL A 61 -8.67 -15.98 25.59
N GLY A 62 -7.50 -16.34 26.09
CA GLY A 62 -7.31 -16.78 27.49
C GLY A 62 -8.00 -18.12 27.81
N GLU A 63 -7.90 -18.52 29.10
CA GLU A 63 -8.49 -19.77 29.60
C GLU A 63 -10.03 -19.68 29.78
N SER A 64 -10.61 -18.49 29.67
CA SER A 64 -12.03 -18.22 29.93
C SER A 64 -12.96 -18.64 28.77
N GLY A 65 -12.44 -19.17 27.68
CA GLY A 65 -13.25 -19.58 26.52
C GLY A 65 -13.88 -18.43 25.74
N ARG A 66 -13.51 -17.17 26.02
CA ARG A 66 -13.96 -16.03 25.22
C ARG A 66 -13.40 -16.10 23.82
N THR A 67 -14.22 -15.75 22.84
CA THR A 67 -13.81 -15.67 21.43
C THR A 67 -13.62 -14.21 21.03
N LYS A 68 -12.55 -13.96 20.26
CA LYS A 68 -12.31 -12.68 19.58
C LYS A 68 -12.57 -12.90 18.10
N HIS A 69 -13.44 -12.08 17.54
CA HIS A 69 -13.72 -12.06 16.11
C HIS A 69 -12.92 -10.94 15.46
N THR A 70 -12.20 -11.26 14.39
CA THR A 70 -11.50 -10.29 13.54
C THR A 70 -11.94 -10.51 12.10
N TYR A 71 -12.58 -9.52 11.51
CA TYR A 71 -13.06 -9.59 10.13
C TYR A 71 -11.96 -9.18 9.16
N ILE A 72 -11.37 -10.16 8.47
CA ILE A 72 -10.38 -9.90 7.40
C ILE A 72 -11.16 -9.46 6.17
N VAL A 73 -10.98 -8.21 5.75
CA VAL A 73 -11.71 -7.63 4.63
C VAL A 73 -11.10 -8.10 3.32
N ILE A 74 -11.85 -8.80 2.46
CA ILE A 74 -11.42 -9.25 1.13
C ILE A 74 -11.81 -8.23 0.05
N ASP A 75 -13.05 -7.73 0.10
CA ASP A 75 -13.55 -6.70 -0.81
C ASP A 75 -14.43 -5.70 -0.06
N GLY A 76 -14.46 -4.46 -0.56
CA GLY A 76 -15.22 -3.38 0.05
C GLY A 76 -14.44 -2.57 1.08
N LYS A 77 -13.11 -2.72 1.17
CA LYS A 77 -12.23 -1.96 2.07
C LYS A 77 -12.54 -0.46 2.04
N GLN A 78 -12.58 0.16 0.85
CA GLN A 78 -12.81 1.59 0.72
C GLN A 78 -14.20 2.00 1.20
N ARG A 79 -15.23 1.17 0.96
CA ARG A 79 -16.59 1.41 1.46
C ARG A 79 -16.62 1.40 2.98
N LEU A 80 -16.10 0.33 3.57
CA LEU A 80 -16.10 0.15 5.02
C LEU A 80 -15.25 1.20 5.73
N GLN A 81 -14.05 1.48 5.24
CA GLN A 81 -13.20 2.54 5.80
C GLN A 81 -13.86 3.92 5.69
N THR A 82 -14.59 4.22 4.62
CA THR A 82 -15.30 5.49 4.46
C THR A 82 -16.42 5.62 5.49
N VAL A 83 -17.19 4.56 5.74
CA VAL A 83 -18.24 4.54 6.75
C VAL A 83 -17.66 4.76 8.16
N LEU A 84 -16.58 4.03 8.50
CA LEU A 84 -15.91 4.17 9.79
C LEU A 84 -15.27 5.55 9.97
N ALA A 85 -14.62 6.09 8.94
CA ALA A 85 -14.03 7.43 8.95
C ALA A 85 -15.08 8.51 9.18
N PHE A 86 -16.27 8.39 8.56
CA PHE A 86 -17.37 9.33 8.80
C PHE A 86 -17.92 9.23 10.21
N LEU A 87 -18.15 8.01 10.71
CA LEU A 87 -18.54 7.79 12.12
C LEU A 87 -17.56 8.39 13.13
N ASN A 88 -16.28 8.52 12.76
CA ASN A 88 -15.20 9.06 13.58
C ASN A 88 -14.93 10.55 13.33
N ASP A 89 -15.80 11.25 12.61
CA ASP A 89 -15.66 12.67 12.28
C ASP A 89 -14.37 13.03 11.50
N GLU A 90 -13.82 12.09 10.72
CA GLU A 90 -12.60 12.32 9.96
C GLU A 90 -12.80 13.22 8.73
N PHE A 91 -14.04 13.35 8.25
CA PHE A 91 -14.42 14.28 7.19
C PHE A 91 -15.87 14.74 7.31
N ALA A 92 -16.20 15.84 6.65
CA ALA A 92 -17.55 16.42 6.61
C ALA A 92 -18.25 16.14 5.27
N LEU A 93 -19.58 16.03 5.29
CA LEU A 93 -20.45 16.18 4.12
C LEU A 93 -20.51 17.64 3.72
N THR A 94 -20.82 17.91 2.47
CA THR A 94 -20.99 19.29 1.94
C THR A 94 -22.34 19.45 1.27
N SER A 95 -22.86 20.67 1.27
CA SER A 95 -24.15 21.01 0.66
C SER A 95 -24.21 20.76 -0.85
N GLU A 96 -23.04 20.73 -1.52
CA GLU A 96 -22.97 20.36 -2.93
C GLU A 96 -23.42 18.91 -3.23
N ILE A 97 -23.30 18.02 -2.23
CA ILE A 97 -23.62 16.59 -2.40
C ILE A 97 -24.81 16.19 -1.55
N SER A 98 -24.94 16.71 -0.34
CA SER A 98 -25.84 16.20 0.69
C SER A 98 -26.70 17.30 1.35
N ALA A 99 -27.09 18.35 0.61
CA ALA A 99 -27.83 19.50 1.13
C ALA A 99 -29.06 19.10 1.97
N ASP A 100 -29.78 18.06 1.54
CA ASP A 100 -31.01 17.58 2.19
C ASP A 100 -30.80 17.10 3.64
N PHE A 101 -29.56 16.81 4.02
CA PHE A 101 -29.20 16.22 5.32
C PHE A 101 -28.40 17.18 6.23
N LEU A 102 -28.21 18.43 5.81
CA LEU A 102 -27.33 19.36 6.52
C LEU A 102 -28.06 20.51 7.24
N ASP A 103 -29.39 20.51 7.23
CA ASP A 103 -30.21 21.53 7.93
C ASP A 103 -29.78 22.97 7.56
N GLY A 104 -29.45 23.21 6.29
CA GLY A 104 -29.02 24.50 5.77
C GLY A 104 -27.53 24.84 6.01
N LYS A 105 -26.75 23.97 6.64
CA LYS A 105 -25.29 24.14 6.79
C LYS A 105 -24.58 23.91 5.46
N THR A 106 -23.45 24.55 5.25
CA THR A 106 -22.59 24.33 4.08
C THR A 106 -21.82 23.02 4.17
N GLU A 107 -21.47 22.61 5.39
CA GLU A 107 -20.81 21.35 5.70
C GLU A 107 -21.14 20.87 7.11
N ALA A 108 -21.09 19.56 7.35
CA ALA A 108 -21.21 18.98 8.68
C ALA A 108 -20.52 17.62 8.76
N LYS A 109 -19.87 17.36 9.89
CA LYS A 109 -19.37 16.05 10.32
C LYS A 109 -20.51 15.21 10.88
N PHE A 110 -20.28 13.91 11.08
CA PHE A 110 -21.31 13.02 11.63
C PHE A 110 -21.85 13.52 12.98
N SER A 111 -20.98 13.94 13.91
CA SER A 111 -21.39 14.46 15.23
C SER A 111 -22.25 15.73 15.16
N GLU A 112 -22.15 16.50 14.09
CA GLU A 112 -22.81 17.79 13.89
C GLU A 112 -24.15 17.69 13.15
N LEU A 113 -24.51 16.49 12.68
CA LEU A 113 -25.80 16.23 12.04
C LEU A 113 -26.94 16.23 13.08
N SER A 114 -28.18 16.44 12.62
CA SER A 114 -29.36 16.26 13.47
C SER A 114 -29.50 14.81 13.93
N GLU A 115 -30.18 14.61 15.06
CA GLU A 115 -30.39 13.25 15.60
C GLU A 115 -31.17 12.36 14.63
N GLU A 116 -32.11 12.93 13.87
CA GLU A 116 -32.83 12.19 12.84
C GLU A 116 -31.89 11.64 11.78
N VAL A 117 -30.99 12.47 11.23
CA VAL A 117 -30.00 12.07 10.21
C VAL A 117 -28.98 11.08 10.78
N LYS A 118 -28.52 11.28 12.03
CA LYS A 118 -27.64 10.33 12.73
C LYS A 118 -28.29 8.96 12.87
N ASN A 119 -29.55 8.93 13.31
CA ASN A 119 -30.29 7.68 13.47
C ASN A 119 -30.47 6.98 12.12
N LYS A 120 -30.84 7.70 11.09
CA LYS A 120 -30.97 7.16 9.73
C LYS A 120 -29.67 6.53 9.25
N PHE A 121 -28.52 7.18 9.48
CA PHE A 121 -27.22 6.64 9.14
C PHE A 121 -26.85 5.41 9.97
N ASN A 122 -27.09 5.47 11.28
CA ASN A 122 -26.79 4.39 12.23
C ASN A 122 -27.60 3.12 11.98
N ASP A 123 -28.84 3.27 11.56
CA ASP A 123 -29.79 2.18 11.33
C ASP A 123 -29.63 1.53 9.95
N TYR A 124 -28.89 2.21 9.04
CA TYR A 124 -28.62 1.62 7.73
C TYR A 124 -27.91 0.28 7.86
N ASN A 125 -28.45 -0.73 7.19
CA ASN A 125 -27.93 -2.10 7.22
C ASN A 125 -26.98 -2.33 6.05
N LEU A 126 -25.67 -2.28 6.32
CA LEU A 126 -24.65 -2.65 5.34
C LEU A 126 -24.59 -4.17 5.19
N GLY A 127 -24.63 -4.66 3.94
CA GLY A 127 -24.52 -6.09 3.65
C GLY A 127 -23.09 -6.59 3.82
N PHE A 128 -22.96 -7.79 4.38
CA PHE A 128 -21.69 -8.51 4.52
C PHE A 128 -21.83 -9.92 3.93
N TYR A 129 -20.96 -10.29 3.02
CA TYR A 129 -20.72 -11.69 2.70
C TYR A 129 -19.62 -12.21 3.62
N GLU A 130 -19.99 -13.08 4.55
CA GLU A 130 -19.09 -13.64 5.55
C GLU A 130 -18.79 -15.10 5.26
N ALA A 131 -17.51 -15.43 5.31
CA ALA A 131 -17.04 -16.80 5.31
C ALA A 131 -16.25 -17.06 6.60
N ASP A 132 -16.15 -18.34 6.98
CA ASP A 132 -15.30 -18.76 8.08
C ASP A 132 -13.82 -18.79 7.69
N ASP A 133 -12.94 -18.97 8.67
CA ASP A 133 -11.48 -18.99 8.51
C ASP A 133 -10.92 -20.31 7.93
N THR A 134 -11.78 -21.19 7.44
CA THR A 134 -11.37 -22.41 6.72
C THR A 134 -10.98 -22.14 5.26
N ILE A 135 -11.20 -20.91 4.78
CA ILE A 135 -10.81 -20.48 3.43
C ILE A 135 -9.29 -20.45 3.31
N THR A 136 -8.76 -21.14 2.30
CA THR A 136 -7.34 -21.13 1.97
C THR A 136 -6.91 -19.81 1.33
N GLU A 137 -5.61 -19.49 1.39
CA GLU A 137 -5.06 -18.31 0.72
C GLU A 137 -5.26 -18.35 -0.81
N GLU A 138 -5.29 -19.56 -1.39
CA GLU A 138 -5.55 -19.75 -2.82
C GLU A 138 -7.00 -19.41 -3.17
N GLU A 139 -7.95 -19.92 -2.39
CA GLU A 139 -9.38 -19.59 -2.56
C GLU A 139 -9.65 -18.09 -2.36
N LYS A 140 -9.00 -17.46 -1.38
CA LYS A 140 -9.06 -16.00 -1.21
C LYS A 140 -8.65 -15.26 -2.49
N ARG A 141 -7.52 -15.68 -3.09
CA ARG A 141 -7.00 -15.08 -4.33
C ARG A 141 -7.99 -15.21 -5.47
N GLU A 142 -8.50 -16.43 -5.66
CA GLU A 142 -9.47 -16.72 -6.72
C GLU A 142 -10.73 -15.84 -6.58
N ILE A 143 -11.26 -15.70 -5.36
CA ILE A 143 -12.41 -14.84 -5.08
C ILE A 143 -12.11 -13.39 -5.45
N PHE A 144 -10.96 -12.88 -5.00
CA PHE A 144 -10.57 -11.52 -5.24
C PHE A 144 -10.39 -11.23 -6.76
N GLU A 145 -9.76 -12.14 -7.50
CA GLU A 145 -9.58 -12.02 -8.95
C GLU A 145 -10.93 -12.02 -9.67
N ARG A 146 -11.82 -12.95 -9.35
CA ARG A 146 -13.16 -13.04 -9.96
C ARG A 146 -14.01 -11.79 -9.68
N GLN A 147 -13.92 -11.23 -8.49
CA GLN A 147 -14.69 -10.03 -8.11
C GLN A 147 -14.17 -8.76 -8.80
N ASN A 148 -12.90 -8.71 -9.15
CA ASN A 148 -12.29 -7.58 -9.83
C ASN A 148 -12.33 -7.70 -11.37
N SER A 149 -13.03 -8.69 -11.94
CA SER A 149 -13.14 -8.91 -13.38
C SER A 149 -13.72 -7.71 -14.15
N GLY A 150 -14.50 -6.85 -13.50
CA GLY A 150 -15.02 -5.58 -14.07
C GLY A 150 -14.00 -4.42 -14.11
N LYS A 151 -12.94 -4.47 -13.29
CA LYS A 151 -11.76 -3.60 -13.33
C LYS A 151 -10.53 -4.50 -13.08
N PRO A 152 -9.84 -4.94 -14.13
CA PRO A 152 -8.67 -5.79 -13.99
C PRO A 152 -7.67 -5.20 -13.01
N LEU A 153 -7.09 -6.06 -12.19
CA LEU A 153 -5.99 -5.68 -11.30
C LEU A 153 -4.83 -5.16 -12.13
N THR A 154 -4.17 -4.12 -11.66
CA THR A 154 -2.89 -3.73 -12.23
C THR A 154 -1.88 -4.86 -12.01
N LYS A 155 -0.84 -4.94 -12.87
CA LYS A 155 0.25 -5.90 -12.70
C LYS A 155 0.86 -5.85 -11.29
N ALA A 156 0.97 -4.66 -10.70
CA ALA A 156 1.47 -4.48 -9.35
C ALA A 156 0.53 -5.09 -8.29
N GLN A 157 -0.77 -4.95 -8.45
CA GLN A 157 -1.76 -5.57 -7.57
C GLN A 157 -1.76 -7.10 -7.70
N MET A 158 -1.64 -7.63 -8.92
CA MET A 158 -1.50 -9.09 -9.15
C MET A 158 -0.25 -9.65 -8.47
N ASN A 159 0.88 -8.93 -8.54
CA ASN A 159 2.09 -9.34 -7.85
C ASN A 159 1.92 -9.35 -6.32
N SER A 160 1.20 -8.38 -5.77
CA SER A 160 0.91 -8.34 -4.33
C SER A 160 0.11 -9.54 -3.85
N VAL A 161 -0.80 -10.06 -4.67
CA VAL A 161 -1.61 -11.25 -4.37
C VAL A 161 -0.75 -12.52 -4.24
N LYS A 162 0.40 -12.59 -4.91
CA LYS A 162 1.32 -13.75 -4.85
C LYS A 162 2.24 -13.76 -3.64
N LEU A 163 2.32 -12.67 -2.88
CA LEU A 163 3.16 -12.60 -1.70
C LEU A 163 2.64 -13.53 -0.60
N SER A 164 3.49 -14.37 -0.01
CA SER A 164 3.15 -15.06 1.23
C SER A 164 2.95 -14.02 2.36
N GLY A 165 2.22 -14.37 3.42
CA GLY A 165 1.98 -13.46 4.55
C GLY A 165 3.28 -12.92 5.14
N GLU A 166 4.31 -13.78 5.28
CA GLU A 166 5.63 -13.38 5.78
C GLU A 166 6.39 -12.47 4.79
N THR A 167 6.39 -12.81 3.49
CA THR A 167 7.01 -11.98 2.46
C THR A 167 6.31 -10.63 2.35
N TYR A 168 4.98 -10.61 2.47
CA TYR A 168 4.22 -9.36 2.52
C TYR A 168 4.60 -8.49 3.72
N THR A 169 4.76 -9.09 4.89
CA THR A 169 5.19 -8.37 6.10
C THR A 169 6.57 -7.74 5.89
N VAL A 170 7.52 -8.48 5.33
CA VAL A 170 8.86 -7.95 5.00
C VAL A 170 8.76 -6.76 4.04
N LEU A 171 7.96 -6.89 2.98
CA LEU A 171 7.78 -5.82 2.00
C LEU A 171 7.10 -4.58 2.63
N LYS A 172 6.06 -4.79 3.42
CA LYS A 172 5.36 -3.73 4.16
C LYS A 172 6.32 -3.00 5.09
N ASP A 173 7.11 -3.74 5.86
CA ASP A 173 8.09 -3.15 6.76
C ASP A 173 9.12 -2.29 6.02
N ILE A 174 9.56 -2.70 4.82
CA ILE A 174 10.48 -1.90 4.00
C ILE A 174 9.82 -0.61 3.53
N VAL A 175 8.55 -0.65 3.11
CA VAL A 175 7.81 0.51 2.59
C VAL A 175 7.42 1.49 3.70
N ASP A 176 6.93 0.97 4.82
CA ASP A 176 6.29 1.75 5.89
C ASP A 176 7.25 2.12 7.01
N SER A 177 8.46 1.52 7.06
CA SER A 177 9.43 1.79 8.11
C SER A 177 9.85 3.25 8.13
N ALA A 178 9.87 3.83 9.33
CA ALA A 178 10.52 5.13 9.58
C ALA A 178 12.05 5.06 9.41
N GLY A 179 12.59 3.87 9.13
CA GLY A 179 14.02 3.59 9.01
C GLY A 179 14.66 3.07 10.30
N LEU A 180 15.98 2.84 10.25
CA LEU A 180 16.78 2.37 11.40
C LEU A 180 17.26 3.53 12.29
N ASP A 181 16.88 4.77 11.97
CA ASP A 181 17.32 5.99 12.65
C ASP A 181 18.85 6.05 12.91
N ILE A 182 19.63 5.73 11.90
CA ILE A 182 21.09 5.64 11.99
C ILE A 182 21.74 6.98 12.45
N TYR A 183 21.01 8.08 12.30
CA TYR A 183 21.52 9.44 12.59
C TYR A 183 20.71 10.20 13.65
N GLY A 184 19.81 9.56 14.39
CA GLY A 184 18.98 10.20 15.39
C GLY A 184 18.01 11.26 14.81
N ILE A 185 17.67 11.15 13.51
CA ILE A 185 16.73 12.02 12.81
C ILE A 185 15.38 11.31 12.73
N ALA A 186 14.93 10.74 13.83
CA ALA A 186 13.62 10.12 13.89
C ALA A 186 12.55 11.17 13.55
N SER A 187 11.96 11.07 12.36
CA SER A 187 10.79 11.86 12.07
C SER A 187 9.63 11.23 12.81
N ASN A 188 8.95 11.99 13.66
CA ASN A 188 7.74 11.57 14.38
C ASN A 188 6.55 11.31 13.44
N LYS A 189 6.77 11.26 12.14
CA LYS A 189 5.77 10.98 11.11
C LYS A 189 6.14 9.68 10.42
N ALA A 190 5.39 8.63 10.69
CA ALA A 190 5.49 7.29 10.09
C ALA A 190 5.50 7.24 8.53
N ILE A 191 5.44 8.37 7.86
CA ILE A 191 5.36 8.52 6.39
C ILE A 191 6.57 9.25 5.82
N ASP A 192 7.57 9.62 6.62
CA ASP A 192 8.71 10.42 6.17
C ASP A 192 9.97 9.57 5.98
N ASN A 193 9.94 8.66 5.03
CA ASN A 193 11.06 7.80 4.68
C ASN A 193 11.53 8.02 3.23
N ALA A 194 12.62 7.37 2.82
CA ALA A 194 13.20 7.52 1.49
C ALA A 194 12.20 7.23 0.36
N TRP A 195 11.36 6.21 0.52
CA TRP A 195 10.39 5.83 -0.51
C TRP A 195 9.37 6.94 -0.77
N HIS A 196 8.83 7.55 0.29
CA HIS A 196 7.88 8.66 0.18
C HIS A 196 8.53 9.96 -0.35
N ARG A 197 9.85 10.10 -0.18
CA ARG A 197 10.60 11.24 -0.77
C ARG A 197 10.96 11.02 -2.23
N LEU A 198 11.25 9.77 -2.62
CA LEU A 198 11.66 9.40 -3.98
C LEU A 198 10.48 9.16 -4.92
N LEU A 199 9.34 8.69 -4.39
CA LEU A 199 8.17 8.31 -5.16
C LEU A 199 7.02 9.30 -5.01
N SER A 200 6.21 9.44 -6.04
CA SER A 200 5.02 10.30 -6.00
C SER A 200 3.85 9.61 -5.29
N LYS A 201 2.92 10.41 -4.77
CA LYS A 201 1.66 9.89 -4.19
C LYS A 201 0.86 9.01 -5.16
N THR A 202 0.97 9.25 -6.47
CA THR A 202 0.30 8.44 -7.49
C THR A 202 0.86 7.01 -7.54
N VAL A 203 2.17 6.83 -7.33
CA VAL A 203 2.81 5.51 -7.28
C VAL A 203 2.23 4.69 -6.13
N PHE A 204 2.14 5.27 -4.93
CA PHE A 204 1.51 4.61 -3.77
C PHE A 204 0.02 4.33 -4.00
N ARG A 205 -0.71 5.29 -4.57
CA ARG A 205 -2.15 5.09 -4.87
C ARG A 205 -2.39 3.91 -5.81
N ASN A 206 -1.48 3.65 -6.74
CA ASN A 206 -1.58 2.56 -7.70
C ASN A 206 -1.00 1.24 -7.19
N GLY A 207 -0.35 1.22 -6.01
CA GLY A 207 0.35 0.05 -5.47
C GLY A 207 1.65 -0.28 -6.21
N GLU A 208 2.17 0.67 -7.01
CA GLU A 208 3.39 0.47 -7.81
C GLU A 208 4.67 0.48 -6.96
N GLU A 209 4.63 1.09 -5.77
CA GLU A 209 5.75 1.13 -4.82
C GLU A 209 6.25 -0.27 -4.47
N ARG A 210 5.35 -1.25 -4.38
CA ARG A 210 5.68 -2.64 -4.07
C ARG A 210 6.56 -3.27 -5.15
N ASN A 211 6.22 -3.07 -6.41
CA ASN A 211 7.05 -3.56 -7.52
C ASN A 211 8.42 -2.88 -7.55
N ILE A 212 8.49 -1.59 -7.20
CA ILE A 212 9.75 -0.84 -7.11
C ILE A 212 10.63 -1.40 -5.98
N VAL A 213 10.05 -1.70 -4.82
CA VAL A 213 10.78 -2.34 -3.71
C VAL A 213 11.20 -3.75 -4.09
N ILE A 214 10.32 -4.56 -4.72
CA ILE A 214 10.68 -5.90 -5.20
C ILE A 214 11.82 -5.84 -6.22
N ALA A 215 11.80 -4.90 -7.15
CA ALA A 215 12.91 -4.69 -8.08
C ALA A 215 14.23 -4.34 -7.35
N THR A 216 14.15 -3.55 -6.27
CA THR A 216 15.32 -3.28 -5.40
C THR A 216 15.82 -4.55 -4.72
N MET A 217 14.89 -5.37 -4.20
CA MET A 217 15.23 -6.67 -3.60
C MET A 217 15.93 -7.59 -4.59
N MET A 218 15.43 -7.67 -5.83
CA MET A 218 16.03 -8.47 -6.90
C MET A 218 17.48 -8.06 -7.18
N LEU A 219 17.76 -6.77 -7.29
CA LEU A 219 19.10 -6.25 -7.54
C LEU A 219 20.08 -6.58 -6.40
N ILE A 220 19.65 -6.42 -5.15
CA ILE A 220 20.49 -6.67 -3.98
C ILE A 220 20.67 -8.18 -3.75
N ASP A 221 19.60 -8.99 -3.89
CA ASP A 221 19.65 -10.46 -3.75
C ASP A 221 20.55 -11.13 -4.80
N ASN A 222 20.67 -10.51 -5.98
CA ASN A 222 21.55 -10.97 -7.05
C ASN A 222 22.98 -10.37 -6.98
N ASN A 223 23.40 -9.93 -5.80
CA ASN A 223 24.71 -9.32 -5.57
C ASN A 223 25.03 -8.16 -6.55
N TYR A 224 24.01 -7.34 -6.83
CA TYR A 224 24.08 -6.17 -7.71
C TYR A 224 24.40 -6.50 -9.19
N ASN A 225 24.39 -7.77 -9.57
CA ASN A 225 24.54 -8.17 -10.97
C ASN A 225 23.20 -8.01 -11.69
N VAL A 226 23.24 -7.35 -12.83
CA VAL A 226 22.08 -7.13 -13.69
C VAL A 226 22.19 -8.05 -14.90
N ASN A 227 21.62 -9.24 -14.78
CA ASN A 227 21.52 -10.25 -15.83
C ASN A 227 20.06 -10.74 -15.97
N PHE A 228 19.10 -9.87 -15.70
CA PHE A 228 17.68 -10.14 -15.76
C PHE A 228 16.89 -8.86 -16.09
N GLU A 229 15.70 -9.05 -16.61
CA GLU A 229 14.74 -7.95 -16.78
C GLU A 229 14.04 -7.62 -15.44
N LEU A 230 13.54 -6.39 -15.31
CA LEU A 230 12.63 -5.99 -14.23
C LEU A 230 11.18 -6.03 -14.74
N GLY A 231 10.87 -7.01 -15.57
CA GLY A 231 9.55 -7.27 -16.11
C GLY A 231 8.61 -7.91 -15.07
N ASN A 232 7.35 -8.06 -15.47
CA ASN A 232 6.37 -8.64 -14.56
C ASN A 232 6.57 -10.13 -14.30
N GLU A 233 7.08 -10.87 -15.30
CA GLU A 233 7.34 -12.30 -15.18
C GLU A 233 8.51 -12.56 -14.23
N GLU A 234 9.58 -11.79 -14.34
CA GLU A 234 10.76 -11.87 -13.47
C GLU A 234 10.42 -11.49 -12.04
N ILE A 235 9.60 -10.44 -11.85
CA ILE A 235 9.09 -10.06 -10.52
C ILE A 235 8.29 -11.21 -9.91
N GLN A 236 7.42 -11.86 -10.67
CA GLN A 236 6.65 -13.00 -10.20
C GLN A 236 7.54 -14.19 -9.83
N ALA A 237 8.50 -14.55 -10.70
CA ALA A 237 9.45 -15.61 -10.44
C ALA A 237 10.30 -15.33 -9.18
N PHE A 238 10.69 -14.07 -8.99
CA PHE A 238 11.40 -13.65 -7.78
C PHE A 238 10.52 -13.79 -6.52
N ILE A 239 9.26 -13.39 -6.59
CA ILE A 239 8.31 -13.53 -5.47
C ILE A 239 8.19 -15.01 -5.08
N ASP A 240 8.01 -15.91 -6.05
CA ASP A 240 7.88 -17.35 -5.80
C ASP A 240 9.15 -17.90 -5.11
N LYS A 241 10.33 -17.53 -5.62
CA LYS A 241 11.62 -17.86 -5.00
C LYS A 241 11.76 -17.27 -3.60
N PHE A 242 11.39 -16.01 -3.42
CA PHE A 242 11.53 -15.30 -2.13
C PHE A 242 10.56 -15.83 -1.07
N ASN A 243 9.36 -16.25 -1.46
CA ASN A 243 8.40 -16.90 -0.56
C ASN A 243 9.00 -18.17 0.08
N SER A 244 9.84 -18.91 -0.64
CA SER A 244 10.48 -20.14 -0.16
C SER A 244 11.76 -19.92 0.65
N LYS A 245 12.30 -18.68 0.73
CA LYS A 245 13.48 -18.37 1.55
C LYS A 245 13.21 -18.51 3.05
N THR A 246 14.26 -18.76 3.81
CA THR A 246 14.18 -18.80 5.28
C THR A 246 13.83 -17.42 5.86
N PHE A 247 13.33 -17.40 7.07
CA PHE A 247 13.06 -16.16 7.80
C PHE A 247 14.33 -15.32 7.98
N GLU A 248 15.47 -15.96 8.24
CA GLU A 248 16.77 -15.31 8.40
C GLU A 248 17.23 -14.63 7.10
N ASP A 249 17.14 -15.32 5.95
CA ASP A 249 17.51 -14.74 4.64
C ASP A 249 16.63 -13.55 4.28
N LYS A 250 15.32 -13.65 4.53
CA LYS A 250 14.37 -12.55 4.33
C LYS A 250 14.71 -11.35 5.21
N GLY A 251 15.06 -11.60 6.49
CA GLY A 251 15.48 -10.60 7.46
C GLY A 251 16.79 -9.92 7.08
N ALA A 252 17.77 -10.68 6.58
CA ALA A 252 19.05 -10.14 6.14
C ALA A 252 18.88 -9.18 4.96
N LEU A 253 18.10 -9.57 3.94
CA LEU A 253 17.82 -8.71 2.80
C LEU A 253 17.04 -7.45 3.21
N LYS A 254 16.01 -7.59 4.04
CA LYS A 254 15.27 -6.47 4.63
C LYS A 254 16.20 -5.46 5.30
N THR A 255 17.11 -5.94 6.15
CA THR A 255 18.06 -5.08 6.88
C THR A 255 18.96 -4.29 5.95
N LYS A 256 19.48 -4.91 4.88
CA LYS A 256 20.30 -4.23 3.87
C LYS A 256 19.53 -3.10 3.19
N ILE A 257 18.30 -3.37 2.79
CA ILE A 257 17.46 -2.38 2.10
C ILE A 257 17.09 -1.22 3.03
N LEU A 258 16.69 -1.51 4.27
CA LEU A 258 16.36 -0.49 5.25
C LEU A 258 17.58 0.41 5.53
N LYS A 259 18.76 -0.17 5.70
CA LYS A 259 20.00 0.59 5.89
C LYS A 259 20.29 1.52 4.71
N ALA A 260 20.19 1.01 3.48
CA ALA A 260 20.41 1.83 2.28
C ALA A 260 19.35 2.94 2.15
N ALA A 261 18.08 2.63 2.43
CA ALA A 261 17.01 3.60 2.40
C ALA A 261 17.19 4.69 3.46
N ASP A 262 17.67 4.36 4.67
CA ASP A 262 17.94 5.33 5.73
C ASP A 262 19.07 6.29 5.38
N TYR A 263 20.18 5.76 4.87
CA TYR A 263 21.26 6.61 4.38
C TYR A 263 20.73 7.57 3.31
N MET A 264 19.96 7.06 2.33
CA MET A 264 19.37 7.91 1.31
C MET A 264 18.40 8.93 1.90
N ASN A 265 17.59 8.55 2.89
CA ASN A 265 16.64 9.45 3.53
C ASN A 265 17.33 10.63 4.21
N CYS A 266 18.45 10.41 4.90
CA CYS A 266 19.24 11.49 5.51
C CYS A 266 19.69 12.52 4.48
N TYR A 267 20.22 12.08 3.35
CA TYR A 267 20.63 12.97 2.28
C TYR A 267 19.48 13.71 1.60
N LEU A 268 18.32 13.05 1.46
CA LEU A 268 17.12 13.69 0.92
C LEU A 268 16.52 14.70 1.89
N TYR A 269 16.65 14.44 3.19
CA TYR A 269 16.18 15.36 4.23
C TYR A 269 16.98 16.67 4.22
N THR A 270 18.31 16.60 4.19
CA THR A 270 19.19 17.76 4.25
C THR A 270 19.35 18.49 2.92
N GLY A 271 19.40 17.76 1.81
CA GLY A 271 19.69 18.26 0.47
C GLY A 271 18.50 18.36 -0.48
N GLY A 272 17.29 18.06 -0.02
CA GLY A 272 16.08 18.11 -0.82
C GLY A 272 15.94 16.96 -1.84
N LYS A 273 14.91 17.06 -2.68
CA LYS A 273 14.61 16.03 -3.70
C LYS A 273 15.67 15.97 -4.79
N ILE A 274 15.88 14.76 -5.32
CA ILE A 274 16.65 14.55 -6.55
C ILE A 274 15.77 15.00 -7.72
N SER A 275 16.18 16.05 -8.41
CA SER A 275 15.45 16.59 -9.57
C SER A 275 15.49 15.59 -10.73
N ASN A 276 14.41 15.55 -11.52
CA ASN A 276 14.29 14.73 -12.74
C ASN A 276 14.37 13.19 -12.55
N LEU A 277 14.47 12.68 -11.32
CA LEU A 277 14.50 11.25 -11.06
C LEU A 277 13.20 10.58 -11.55
N LYS A 278 13.34 9.52 -12.32
CA LYS A 278 12.24 8.69 -12.79
C LYS A 278 12.02 7.50 -11.84
N LYS A 279 10.76 7.11 -11.61
CA LYS A 279 10.42 5.99 -10.71
C LYS A 279 11.13 4.68 -11.06
N VAL A 280 11.39 4.43 -12.34
CA VAL A 280 12.07 3.22 -12.82
C VAL A 280 13.55 3.15 -12.45
N SER A 281 14.16 4.25 -12.03
CA SER A 281 15.55 4.31 -11.57
C SER A 281 15.69 4.29 -10.04
N VAL A 282 14.58 4.31 -9.31
CA VAL A 282 14.61 4.24 -7.83
C VAL A 282 15.19 2.91 -7.34
N PRO A 283 14.88 1.73 -7.93
CA PRO A 283 15.53 0.48 -7.54
C PRO A 283 17.05 0.53 -7.63
N MET A 284 17.60 1.07 -8.73
CA MET A 284 19.04 1.20 -8.95
C MET A 284 19.68 2.16 -7.95
N LEU A 285 18.99 3.26 -7.64
CA LEU A 285 19.47 4.24 -6.68
C LEU A 285 19.63 3.63 -5.28
N ILE A 286 18.66 2.88 -4.79
CA ILE A 286 18.73 2.23 -3.47
C ILE A 286 19.72 1.06 -3.51
N ALA A 287 19.73 0.26 -4.55
CA ALA A 287 20.69 -0.83 -4.70
C ALA A 287 22.14 -0.31 -4.80
N GLY A 288 22.39 0.77 -5.53
CA GLY A 288 23.69 1.43 -5.58
C GLY A 288 24.16 1.98 -4.23
N MET A 289 23.25 2.53 -3.44
CA MET A 289 23.52 2.92 -2.06
C MET A 289 23.91 1.70 -1.20
N SER A 290 23.16 0.61 -1.31
CA SER A 290 23.47 -0.65 -0.62
C SER A 290 24.84 -1.19 -1.02
N TYR A 291 25.16 -1.17 -2.33
CA TYR A 291 26.48 -1.56 -2.84
C TYR A 291 27.59 -0.68 -2.26
N ALA A 292 27.40 0.64 -2.22
CA ALA A 292 28.37 1.57 -1.67
C ALA A 292 28.65 1.29 -0.19
N ILE A 293 27.62 0.97 0.59
CA ILE A 293 27.72 0.60 2.00
C ILE A 293 28.47 -0.72 2.15
N ASP A 294 28.06 -1.77 1.44
CA ASP A 294 28.64 -3.12 1.54
C ASP A 294 30.13 -3.17 1.12
N ASN A 295 30.53 -2.26 0.23
CA ASN A 295 31.90 -2.18 -0.29
C ASN A 295 32.73 -1.02 0.29
N ASN A 296 32.29 -0.41 1.38
CA ASN A 296 32.96 0.70 2.06
C ASN A 296 33.34 1.86 1.10
N LYS A 297 32.48 2.18 0.14
CA LYS A 297 32.66 3.32 -0.77
C LYS A 297 32.29 4.63 -0.09
N ASN A 298 32.78 5.73 -0.62
CA ASN A 298 32.43 7.08 -0.14
C ASN A 298 30.96 7.39 -0.49
N ILE A 299 30.10 7.36 0.52
CA ILE A 299 28.64 7.55 0.38
C ILE A 299 28.29 8.98 0.01
N ASP A 300 29.00 9.98 0.59
CA ASP A 300 28.79 11.39 0.25
C ASP A 300 29.02 11.64 -1.22
N LYS A 301 30.13 11.11 -1.74
CA LYS A 301 30.46 11.19 -3.16
C LYS A 301 29.46 10.45 -4.05
N TYR A 302 28.93 9.32 -3.60
CA TYR A 302 27.87 8.62 -4.31
C TYR A 302 26.64 9.50 -4.49
N VAL A 303 26.17 10.13 -3.40
CA VAL A 303 24.98 10.98 -3.44
C VAL A 303 25.21 12.25 -4.25
N GLU A 304 26.39 12.85 -4.13
CA GLU A 304 26.78 14.01 -4.94
C GLU A 304 26.74 13.69 -6.43
N ASN A 305 27.35 12.58 -6.85
CA ASN A 305 27.34 12.12 -8.23
C ASN A 305 25.92 11.85 -8.74
N VAL A 306 25.07 11.22 -7.93
CA VAL A 306 23.66 10.98 -8.26
C VAL A 306 22.92 12.29 -8.49
N ARG A 307 23.09 13.26 -7.60
CA ARG A 307 22.44 14.58 -7.73
C ARG A 307 22.92 15.32 -8.99
N ASP A 308 24.20 15.34 -9.21
CA ASP A 308 24.80 15.99 -10.38
C ASP A 308 24.31 15.34 -11.68
N TYR A 309 24.26 14.02 -11.71
CA TYR A 309 23.77 13.27 -12.86
C TYR A 309 22.32 13.66 -13.18
N PHE A 310 21.44 13.61 -12.21
CA PHE A 310 20.02 13.94 -12.43
C PHE A 310 19.76 15.44 -12.62
N ALA A 311 20.57 16.31 -12.06
CA ALA A 311 20.51 17.75 -12.35
C ALA A 311 20.77 18.05 -13.81
N LYS A 312 21.68 17.29 -14.43
CA LYS A 312 22.04 17.38 -15.85
C LYS A 312 21.18 16.50 -16.77
N TYR A 313 20.02 16.06 -16.31
CA TYR A 313 19.12 15.12 -17.01
C TYR A 313 18.92 15.44 -18.50
N LYS A 314 18.75 16.74 -18.83
CA LYS A 314 18.50 17.16 -20.22
C LYS A 314 19.69 16.90 -21.15
N SER A 315 20.92 16.83 -20.65
CA SER A 315 22.11 16.53 -21.42
C SER A 315 22.42 15.03 -21.54
N HIS A 316 21.77 14.20 -20.71
CA HIS A 316 21.93 12.74 -20.74
C HIS A 316 20.90 12.08 -21.67
N VAL A 317 21.11 12.23 -23.00
CA VAL A 317 20.19 11.70 -24.01
C VAL A 317 20.04 10.17 -23.88
N GLU A 318 21.13 9.47 -23.64
CA GLU A 318 21.13 8.01 -23.44
C GLU A 318 20.22 7.60 -22.27
N TYR A 319 20.34 8.24 -21.11
CA TYR A 319 19.46 7.96 -19.99
C TYR A 319 17.99 8.24 -20.31
N GLN A 320 17.69 9.28 -21.08
CA GLN A 320 16.32 9.58 -21.49
C GLN A 320 15.72 8.45 -22.34
N GLU A 321 16.51 7.82 -23.20
CA GLU A 321 16.07 6.65 -23.96
C GLU A 321 15.85 5.43 -23.04
N LEU A 322 16.77 5.17 -22.10
CA LEU A 322 16.69 4.04 -21.16
C LEU A 322 15.45 4.06 -20.25
N VAL A 323 14.84 5.23 -20.00
CA VAL A 323 13.65 5.37 -19.15
C VAL A 323 12.34 5.46 -19.92
N LYS A 324 12.35 5.33 -21.23
CA LYS A 324 11.18 5.27 -22.11
C LYS A 324 10.54 3.86 -22.13
N ALA A 325 9.85 3.56 -23.21
CA ALA A 325 9.29 2.23 -23.45
C ALA A 325 10.37 1.15 -23.36
N SER A 326 10.02 -0.02 -22.80
CA SER A 326 10.94 -1.13 -22.56
C SER A 326 12.05 -0.87 -21.52
N SER A 327 11.85 0.12 -20.63
CA SER A 327 12.82 0.46 -19.58
C SER A 327 13.15 -0.70 -18.61
N ASN A 328 12.35 -1.76 -18.58
CA ASN A 328 12.55 -2.94 -17.73
C ASN A 328 13.36 -4.05 -18.37
N LYS A 329 13.75 -3.93 -19.66
CA LYS A 329 14.61 -4.91 -20.33
C LYS A 329 16.00 -4.93 -19.71
N GLU A 330 16.67 -6.09 -19.76
CA GLU A 330 17.98 -6.32 -19.14
C GLU A 330 19.02 -5.26 -19.50
N ASP A 331 19.21 -4.97 -20.78
CA ASP A 331 20.18 -3.98 -21.23
C ASP A 331 19.89 -2.60 -20.62
N ASN A 332 18.64 -2.14 -20.67
CA ASN A 332 18.24 -0.86 -20.10
C ASN A 332 18.37 -0.82 -18.58
N VAL A 333 18.19 -1.96 -17.90
CA VAL A 333 18.37 -2.06 -16.44
C VAL A 333 19.85 -1.98 -16.11
N ARG A 334 20.70 -2.73 -16.83
CA ARG A 334 22.16 -2.74 -16.66
C ARG A 334 22.76 -1.35 -16.90
N ASP A 335 22.38 -0.69 -17.98
CA ASP A 335 22.95 0.60 -18.36
C ASP A 335 22.50 1.77 -17.43
N ARG A 336 21.46 1.55 -16.60
CA ARG A 336 21.06 2.48 -15.54
C ARG A 336 21.72 2.19 -14.19
N MET A 337 22.28 1.00 -14.02
CA MET A 337 22.93 0.59 -12.77
C MET A 337 24.35 1.15 -12.66
#